data_418d58d9c11a87ff627ff6f6d3802162
#
_entry.id   418d58d9c11a87ff627ff6f6d3802162
#
_cell.length_a   1.000
_cell.length_b   1.000
_cell.length_c   1.000
_cell.angle_alpha   90.00
_cell.angle_beta   90.00
_cell.angle_gamma   90.00
#
_symmetry.space_group_name_H-M   'P 1'
#
loop_
_entity.id
_entity.type
_entity.pdbx_description
1 polymer ?
#
loop_
_entity_poly.entity_id
_entity_poly.type
_entity_poly.pdbx_seq_one_letter_code
_entity_poly.pdbx_strand_id
1 'polypeptide(L)'
;MSDSFKAIVINQSGKEFTREVKFIEKSFLKHGDVLVKVDYSSLNYKDALIMRNGARLVKEFPHIPGIDFSGSVVESGNNNFKPGDEVILTGWRVGEIYYGGYSQYAKVNGDFLVTKPKSLTSKQTMILGTAGFTALSCSFAIKAREELLLGEKVNDVIVTGASGGVGSISVMILAKFG
;
A
#
# COMPACT_ATOMS: atom_id res chain seq x y z
N MET A 1 -7.19 -26.57 -0.55
CA MET A 1 -6.69 -25.42 -1.34
C MET A 1 -5.18 -25.59 -1.46
N SER A 2 -4.59 -25.29 -2.61
CA SER A 2 -3.13 -25.36 -2.79
C SER A 2 -2.46 -24.45 -1.77
N ASP A 3 -1.46 -24.97 -1.02
CA ASP A 3 -0.68 -24.16 -0.08
C ASP A 3 0.30 -23.23 -0.80
N SER A 4 0.47 -23.38 -2.11
CA SER A 4 1.35 -22.56 -2.94
C SER A 4 0.58 -21.50 -3.71
N PHE A 5 1.20 -20.33 -3.90
CA PHE A 5 0.64 -19.17 -4.58
C PHE A 5 1.72 -18.35 -5.29
N LYS A 6 1.32 -17.52 -6.25
CA LYS A 6 2.24 -16.66 -7.01
C LYS A 6 2.58 -15.38 -6.24
N ALA A 7 3.86 -15.03 -6.25
CA ALA A 7 4.37 -13.76 -5.77
C ALA A 7 5.51 -13.25 -6.66
N ILE A 8 5.71 -11.94 -6.70
CA ILE A 8 6.95 -11.36 -7.18
C ILE A 8 7.96 -11.46 -6.04
N VAL A 9 9.02 -12.21 -6.24
CA VAL A 9 10.10 -12.37 -5.27
C VAL A 9 11.34 -11.68 -5.80
N ILE A 10 11.88 -10.77 -5.02
CA ILE A 10 13.19 -10.17 -5.26
C ILE A 10 14.23 -10.83 -4.35
N ASN A 11 15.43 -11.01 -4.89
CA ASN A 11 16.54 -11.58 -4.16
C ASN A 11 17.83 -10.87 -4.48
N GLN A 12 18.78 -10.88 -3.55
CA GLN A 12 20.11 -10.35 -3.71
C GLN A 12 21.14 -11.32 -3.17
N SER A 13 22.10 -11.67 -4.01
CA SER A 13 23.27 -12.48 -3.64
C SER A 13 24.54 -11.75 -4.09
N GLY A 14 25.26 -11.17 -3.15
CA GLY A 14 26.40 -10.31 -3.46
C GLY A 14 25.98 -9.09 -4.30
N LYS A 15 26.48 -9.01 -5.55
CA LYS A 15 26.14 -7.93 -6.49
C LYS A 15 24.96 -8.29 -7.42
N GLU A 16 24.56 -9.54 -7.43
CA GLU A 16 23.46 -10.00 -8.29
C GLU A 16 22.11 -9.72 -7.61
N PHE A 17 21.22 -9.07 -8.36
CA PHE A 17 19.86 -8.75 -7.94
C PHE A 17 18.87 -9.36 -8.92
N THR A 18 18.02 -10.27 -8.44
CA THR A 18 16.99 -10.94 -9.23
C THR A 18 15.59 -10.52 -8.84
N ARG A 19 14.65 -10.63 -9.79
CA ARG A 19 13.23 -10.37 -9.62
C ARG A 19 12.46 -11.34 -10.51
N GLU A 20 11.63 -12.15 -9.89
CA GLU A 20 10.95 -13.24 -10.58
C GLU A 20 9.53 -13.44 -10.03
N VAL A 21 8.62 -13.85 -10.90
CA VAL A 21 7.32 -14.38 -10.44
C VAL A 21 7.54 -15.85 -10.11
N LYS A 22 7.34 -16.19 -8.82
CA LYS A 22 7.52 -17.56 -8.31
C LYS A 22 6.26 -18.09 -7.66
N PHE A 23 6.12 -19.41 -7.65
CA PHE A 23 5.24 -20.09 -6.72
C PHE A 23 5.99 -20.26 -5.39
N ILE A 24 5.37 -19.82 -4.32
CA ILE A 24 5.87 -19.93 -2.95
C ILE A 24 4.80 -20.54 -2.05
N GLU A 25 5.22 -21.16 -0.95
CA GLU A 25 4.32 -21.73 0.04
C GLU A 25 3.85 -20.65 1.04
N LYS A 26 2.68 -20.83 1.64
CA LYS A 26 2.19 -19.91 2.70
C LYS A 26 3.16 -19.81 3.88
N SER A 27 3.90 -20.88 4.17
CA SER A 27 4.95 -20.89 5.19
C SER A 27 6.08 -19.90 4.94
N PHE A 28 6.24 -19.40 3.70
CA PHE A 28 7.17 -18.33 3.38
C PHE A 28 6.80 -17.00 4.04
N LEU A 29 5.51 -16.77 4.30
CA LEU A 29 5.00 -15.54 4.93
C LEU A 29 5.21 -15.58 6.45
N LYS A 30 6.32 -15.01 6.92
CA LYS A 30 6.81 -15.17 8.31
C LYS A 30 6.20 -14.19 9.32
N HIS A 31 5.65 -13.06 8.88
CA HIS A 31 5.30 -11.95 9.76
C HIS A 31 3.79 -11.67 9.74
N GLY A 32 3.25 -11.31 10.91
CA GLY A 32 1.86 -10.90 11.06
C GLY A 32 0.94 -11.98 11.61
N ASP A 33 -0.26 -11.56 11.97
CA ASP A 33 -1.32 -12.35 12.58
C ASP A 33 -2.59 -12.45 11.71
N VAL A 34 -2.65 -11.68 10.58
CA VAL A 34 -3.74 -11.72 9.62
C VAL A 34 -3.24 -12.11 8.24
N LEU A 35 -3.83 -13.18 7.67
CA LEU A 35 -3.60 -13.61 6.29
C LEU A 35 -4.69 -13.02 5.39
N VAL A 36 -4.29 -12.27 4.38
CA VAL A 36 -5.17 -11.62 3.41
C VAL A 36 -4.96 -12.24 2.03
N LYS A 37 -6.04 -12.62 1.35
CA LYS A 37 -6.04 -12.88 -0.08
C LYS A 37 -6.08 -11.54 -0.79
N VAL A 38 -5.01 -11.20 -1.50
CA VAL A 38 -4.87 -9.93 -2.20
C VAL A 38 -5.68 -9.95 -3.49
N ASP A 39 -6.55 -8.97 -3.66
CA ASP A 39 -7.32 -8.77 -4.89
C ASP A 39 -6.61 -7.78 -5.81
N TYR A 40 -6.13 -6.67 -5.26
CA TYR A 40 -5.45 -5.58 -5.99
C TYR A 40 -4.32 -4.99 -5.15
N SER A 41 -3.29 -4.51 -5.82
CA SER A 41 -2.22 -3.66 -5.30
C SER A 41 -1.98 -2.53 -6.30
N SER A 42 -1.45 -1.40 -5.86
CA SER A 42 -1.11 -0.31 -6.76
C SER A 42 0.39 -0.27 -7.07
N LEU A 43 0.78 0.46 -8.12
CA LEU A 43 2.18 0.66 -8.48
C LEU A 43 2.62 2.05 -8.02
N ASN A 44 3.58 2.08 -7.12
CA ASN A 44 4.13 3.30 -6.57
C ASN A 44 5.60 3.49 -6.97
N TYR A 45 6.09 4.73 -6.97
CA TYR A 45 7.50 5.04 -7.22
C TYR A 45 8.45 4.26 -6.32
N LYS A 46 8.06 4.07 -5.06
CA LYS A 46 8.82 3.28 -4.08
C LYS A 46 8.94 1.81 -4.50
N ASP A 47 7.88 1.22 -5.02
CA ASP A 47 7.91 -0.15 -5.53
C ASP A 47 8.89 -0.28 -6.70
N ALA A 48 8.90 0.70 -7.61
CA ALA A 48 9.85 0.73 -8.72
C ALA A 48 11.31 0.80 -8.24
N LEU A 49 11.59 1.61 -7.21
CA LEU A 49 12.92 1.67 -6.60
C LEU A 49 13.31 0.34 -5.94
N ILE A 50 12.40 -0.28 -5.19
CA ILE A 50 12.62 -1.58 -4.55
C ILE A 50 12.86 -2.66 -5.60
N MET A 51 12.04 -2.69 -6.65
CA MET A 51 12.16 -3.63 -7.77
C MET A 51 13.46 -3.45 -8.56
N ARG A 52 14.04 -2.26 -8.54
CA ARG A 52 15.30 -1.98 -9.25
C ARG A 52 16.51 -2.63 -8.57
N ASN A 53 16.65 -2.45 -7.25
CA ASN A 53 17.81 -2.91 -6.49
C ASN A 53 17.60 -2.94 -4.96
N GLY A 54 16.37 -3.14 -4.49
CA GLY A 54 16.01 -3.07 -3.07
C GLY A 54 16.07 -1.66 -2.45
N ALA A 55 16.60 -0.66 -3.17
CA ALA A 55 16.70 0.76 -2.81
C ALA A 55 17.30 1.04 -1.41
N ARG A 56 18.05 0.09 -0.83
CA ARG A 56 18.51 0.07 0.57
C ARG A 56 17.36 0.10 1.61
N LEU A 57 16.11 -0.03 1.15
CA LEU A 57 14.92 -0.10 2.00
C LEU A 57 14.66 -1.53 2.47
N VAL A 58 14.90 -2.50 1.59
CA VAL A 58 14.83 -3.93 1.91
C VAL A 58 16.06 -4.33 2.70
N LYS A 59 15.85 -4.97 3.85
CA LYS A 59 16.92 -5.39 4.77
C LYS A 59 17.22 -6.88 4.67
N GLU A 60 16.24 -7.66 4.31
CA GLU A 60 16.33 -9.12 4.26
C GLU A 60 15.83 -9.63 2.91
N PHE A 61 16.57 -10.58 2.35
CA PHE A 61 16.23 -11.27 1.12
C PHE A 61 16.12 -12.80 1.38
N PRO A 62 15.28 -13.52 0.63
CA PRO A 62 14.36 -13.05 -0.40
C PRO A 62 13.19 -12.20 0.17
N HIS A 63 12.66 -11.29 -0.65
CA HIS A 63 11.62 -10.34 -0.22
C HIS A 63 10.48 -10.23 -1.25
N ILE A 64 9.28 -9.85 -0.79
CA ILE A 64 8.11 -9.58 -1.62
C ILE A 64 7.81 -8.08 -1.54
N PRO A 65 7.91 -7.32 -2.66
CA PRO A 65 7.57 -5.90 -2.70
C PRO A 65 6.05 -5.66 -2.77
N GLY A 66 5.65 -4.39 -2.92
CA GLY A 66 4.25 -3.95 -2.96
C GLY A 66 3.84 -3.27 -1.66
N ILE A 67 3.85 -1.91 -1.65
CA ILE A 67 3.67 -1.12 -0.42
C ILE A 67 2.21 -0.92 -0.01
N ASP A 68 1.27 -1.38 -0.80
CA ASP A 68 -0.15 -1.32 -0.52
C ASP A 68 -0.90 -2.49 -1.16
N PHE A 69 -2.07 -2.78 -0.65
CA PHE A 69 -3.00 -3.73 -1.24
C PHE A 69 -4.42 -3.59 -0.69
N SER A 70 -5.38 -4.17 -1.39
CA SER A 70 -6.72 -4.48 -0.89
C SER A 70 -7.02 -5.95 -1.10
N GLY A 71 -7.85 -6.52 -0.25
CA GLY A 71 -8.19 -7.93 -0.33
C GLY A 71 -9.17 -8.37 0.75
N SER A 72 -9.30 -9.69 0.88
CA SER A 72 -10.19 -10.32 1.84
C SER A 72 -9.39 -11.14 2.86
N VAL A 73 -9.73 -11.00 4.12
CA VAL A 73 -9.14 -11.79 5.22
C VAL A 73 -9.47 -13.27 5.04
N VAL A 74 -8.46 -14.12 5.13
CA VAL A 74 -8.60 -15.59 5.04
C VAL A 74 -8.46 -16.24 6.42
N GLU A 75 -7.47 -15.78 7.18
CA GLU A 75 -7.18 -16.24 8.54
C GLU A 75 -6.84 -15.02 9.40
N SER A 76 -7.27 -15.00 10.65
CA SER A 76 -6.98 -13.90 11.57
C SER A 76 -6.74 -14.40 12.99
N GLY A 77 -5.63 -13.95 13.57
CA GLY A 77 -5.38 -13.96 15.01
C GLY A 77 -5.66 -12.61 15.68
N ASN A 78 -6.09 -11.60 14.91
CA ASN A 78 -6.41 -10.26 15.42
C ASN A 78 -7.90 -10.15 15.77
N ASN A 79 -8.22 -9.53 16.89
CA ASN A 79 -9.61 -9.42 17.37
C ASN A 79 -10.48 -8.47 16.54
N ASN A 80 -9.87 -7.58 15.75
CA ASN A 80 -10.59 -6.57 14.96
C ASN A 80 -11.04 -7.09 13.59
N PHE A 81 -10.50 -8.25 13.15
CA PHE A 81 -10.75 -8.80 11.82
C PHE A 81 -11.06 -10.29 11.88
N LYS A 82 -11.96 -10.73 11.00
CA LYS A 82 -12.36 -12.13 10.85
C LYS A 82 -12.32 -12.55 9.38
N PRO A 83 -12.25 -13.85 9.07
CA PRO A 83 -12.34 -14.34 7.71
C PRO A 83 -13.56 -13.79 6.97
N GLY A 84 -13.33 -13.32 5.74
CA GLY A 84 -14.33 -12.67 4.89
C GLY A 84 -14.36 -11.14 4.98
N ASP A 85 -13.73 -10.52 5.96
CA ASP A 85 -13.65 -9.06 6.04
C ASP A 85 -12.82 -8.51 4.88
N GLU A 86 -13.33 -7.47 4.22
CA GLU A 86 -12.62 -6.76 3.17
C GLU A 86 -11.75 -5.65 3.76
N VAL A 87 -10.48 -5.64 3.41
CA VAL A 87 -9.47 -4.78 4.03
C VAL A 87 -8.60 -4.04 3.01
N ILE A 88 -8.00 -2.97 3.48
CA ILE A 88 -7.01 -2.15 2.77
C ILE A 88 -5.78 -2.02 3.67
N LEU A 89 -4.60 -2.02 3.05
CA LEU A 89 -3.35 -1.65 3.70
C LEU A 89 -2.61 -0.63 2.84
N THR A 90 -2.14 0.45 3.48
CA THR A 90 -1.20 1.41 2.90
C THR A 90 -0.15 1.76 3.95
N GLY A 91 1.12 1.80 3.55
CA GLY A 91 2.21 2.21 4.44
C GLY A 91 2.75 1.11 5.36
N TRP A 92 3.02 1.45 6.61
CA TRP A 92 3.53 0.57 7.68
C TRP A 92 4.81 -0.20 7.33
N ARG A 93 5.56 0.28 6.32
CA ARG A 93 6.76 -0.36 5.79
C ARG A 93 6.53 -1.76 5.20
N VAL A 94 5.30 -2.06 4.83
CA VAL A 94 4.94 -3.24 4.06
C VAL A 94 5.53 -3.07 2.65
N GLY A 95 6.09 -4.14 2.08
CA GLY A 95 6.87 -4.08 0.84
C GLY A 95 8.31 -3.59 1.00
N GLU A 96 8.70 -3.10 2.19
CA GLU A 96 10.04 -2.62 2.51
C GLU A 96 10.74 -3.54 3.53
N ILE A 97 10.19 -3.63 4.74
CA ILE A 97 10.67 -4.49 5.83
C ILE A 97 9.79 -5.74 5.92
N TYR A 98 8.47 -5.56 5.84
CA TYR A 98 7.51 -6.64 5.84
C TYR A 98 7.17 -7.02 4.40
N TYR A 99 6.85 -8.27 4.15
CA TYR A 99 6.44 -8.74 2.83
C TYR A 99 5.20 -8.01 2.34
N GLY A 100 5.20 -7.63 1.07
CA GLY A 100 4.23 -6.72 0.47
C GLY A 100 3.13 -7.37 -0.34
N GLY A 101 2.37 -6.52 -1.03
CA GLY A 101 1.16 -6.85 -1.77
C GLY A 101 1.37 -7.37 -3.19
N TYR A 102 2.61 -7.48 -3.72
CA TYR A 102 2.87 -8.09 -5.04
C TYR A 102 2.84 -9.61 -4.98
N SER A 103 1.77 -10.12 -4.43
CA SER A 103 1.56 -11.52 -4.08
C SER A 103 0.07 -11.82 -4.05
N GLN A 104 -0.33 -13.06 -4.30
CA GLN A 104 -1.73 -13.47 -4.16
C GLN A 104 -2.19 -13.54 -2.70
N TYR A 105 -1.27 -13.66 -1.76
CA TYR A 105 -1.52 -13.60 -0.32
C TYR A 105 -0.49 -12.74 0.38
N ALA A 106 -0.93 -11.97 1.36
CA ALA A 106 -0.07 -11.19 2.25
C ALA A 106 -0.39 -11.56 3.70
N LYS A 107 0.63 -11.71 4.54
CA LYS A 107 0.46 -11.91 5.97
C LYS A 107 1.04 -10.70 6.71
N VAL A 108 0.20 -10.00 7.45
CA VAL A 108 0.54 -8.70 8.05
C VAL A 108 0.02 -8.61 9.48
N ASN A 109 0.55 -7.66 10.25
CA ASN A 109 -0.06 -7.29 11.52
C ASN A 109 -1.45 -6.68 11.26
N GLY A 110 -2.48 -7.18 11.92
CA GLY A 110 -3.85 -6.70 11.78
C GLY A 110 -4.02 -5.22 12.11
N ASP A 111 -3.19 -4.66 12.99
CA ASP A 111 -3.22 -3.23 13.32
C ASP A 111 -2.80 -2.32 12.15
N PHE A 112 -2.22 -2.88 11.08
CA PHE A 112 -1.90 -2.15 9.86
C PHE A 112 -3.08 -2.08 8.89
N LEU A 113 -4.10 -2.88 9.11
CA LEU A 113 -5.25 -3.01 8.23
C LEU A 113 -6.35 -1.99 8.58
N VAL A 114 -7.05 -1.58 7.54
CA VAL A 114 -8.26 -0.76 7.65
C VAL A 114 -9.39 -1.47 6.92
N THR A 115 -10.60 -1.46 7.51
CA THR A 115 -11.80 -1.99 6.86
C THR A 115 -12.06 -1.23 5.55
N LYS A 116 -12.25 -1.94 4.45
CA LYS A 116 -12.61 -1.35 3.17
C LYS A 116 -13.98 -0.66 3.24
N PRO A 117 -14.11 0.62 2.82
CA PRO A 117 -15.41 1.27 2.74
C PRO A 117 -16.34 0.51 1.79
N LYS A 118 -17.59 0.31 2.20
CA LYS A 118 -18.60 -0.38 1.38
C LYS A 118 -18.92 0.35 0.06
N SER A 119 -18.70 1.65 0.00
CA SER A 119 -18.90 2.49 -1.18
C SER A 119 -17.85 2.33 -2.28
N LEU A 120 -16.73 1.63 -2.00
CA LEU A 120 -15.63 1.43 -2.93
C LEU A 120 -15.40 -0.06 -3.19
N THR A 121 -15.13 -0.42 -4.42
CA THR A 121 -14.62 -1.74 -4.77
C THR A 121 -13.14 -1.86 -4.41
N SER A 122 -12.62 -3.09 -4.23
CA SER A 122 -11.19 -3.34 -4.00
C SER A 122 -10.32 -2.70 -5.10
N LYS A 123 -10.77 -2.71 -6.35
CA LYS A 123 -10.10 -2.03 -7.46
C LYS A 123 -10.04 -0.52 -7.26
N GLN A 124 -11.15 0.12 -6.89
CA GLN A 124 -11.21 1.56 -6.68
C GLN A 124 -10.33 2.01 -5.51
N THR A 125 -10.25 1.20 -4.43
CA THR A 125 -9.36 1.52 -3.32
C THR A 125 -7.89 1.51 -3.73
N MET A 126 -7.49 0.65 -4.67
CA MET A 126 -6.11 0.61 -5.17
C MET A 126 -5.85 1.57 -6.34
N ILE A 127 -6.87 2.06 -7.03
CA ILE A 127 -6.74 3.24 -7.91
C ILE A 127 -6.33 4.48 -7.09
N LEU A 128 -6.87 4.63 -5.88
CA LEU A 128 -6.44 5.66 -4.93
C LEU A 128 -5.08 5.27 -4.31
N GLY A 129 -5.01 4.10 -3.69
CA GLY A 129 -3.80 3.52 -3.11
C GLY A 129 -3.06 4.46 -2.17
N THR A 130 -1.77 4.24 -2.04
CA THR A 130 -0.85 5.08 -1.26
C THR A 130 -0.78 6.52 -1.81
N ALA A 131 -0.90 6.69 -3.12
CA ALA A 131 -0.90 8.02 -3.75
C ALA A 131 -2.12 8.85 -3.34
N GLY A 132 -3.32 8.26 -3.35
CA GLY A 132 -4.56 8.90 -2.92
C GLY A 132 -4.55 9.25 -1.44
N PHE A 133 -4.08 8.34 -0.58
CA PHE A 133 -3.90 8.59 0.84
C PHE A 133 -2.97 9.81 1.08
N THR A 134 -1.84 9.86 0.40
CA THR A 134 -0.88 10.96 0.51
C THR A 134 -1.47 12.27 0.01
N ALA A 135 -2.13 12.27 -1.14
CA ALA A 135 -2.78 13.45 -1.71
C ALA A 135 -3.85 14.02 -0.77
N LEU A 136 -4.68 13.14 -0.19
CA LEU A 136 -5.72 13.54 0.76
C LEU A 136 -5.11 14.14 2.01
N SER A 137 -4.08 13.51 2.58
CA SER A 137 -3.39 14.01 3.78
C SER A 137 -2.79 15.40 3.55
N CYS A 138 -2.15 15.64 2.40
CA CYS A 138 -1.62 16.95 2.05
C CYS A 138 -2.73 18.01 1.89
N SER A 139 -3.82 17.65 1.20
CA SER A 139 -4.94 18.58 0.96
C SER A 139 -5.67 18.94 2.26
N PHE A 140 -5.88 17.97 3.15
CA PHE A 140 -6.44 18.23 4.47
C PHE A 140 -5.51 19.05 5.38
N ALA A 141 -4.19 18.89 5.27
CA ALA A 141 -3.25 19.73 6.02
C ALA A 141 -3.37 21.21 5.62
N ILE A 142 -3.60 21.50 4.32
CA ILE A 142 -3.86 22.87 3.85
C ILE A 142 -5.17 23.39 4.44
N LYS A 143 -6.23 22.57 4.40
CA LYS A 143 -7.54 22.94 4.95
C LYS A 143 -7.51 23.17 6.46
N ALA A 144 -6.84 22.30 7.21
CA ALA A 144 -6.65 22.47 8.65
C ALA A 144 -5.86 23.74 8.99
N ARG A 145 -4.91 24.16 8.14
CA ARG A 145 -4.20 25.43 8.32
C ARG A 145 -5.14 26.63 8.18
N GLU A 146 -6.07 26.61 7.23
CA GLU A 146 -7.08 27.70 7.11
C GLU A 146 -7.90 27.85 8.39
N GLU A 147 -8.30 26.74 9.00
CA GLU A 147 -9.04 26.75 10.28
C GLU A 147 -8.20 27.28 11.44
N LEU A 148 -6.92 26.88 11.53
CA LEU A 148 -5.98 27.32 12.57
C LEU A 148 -5.62 28.81 12.46
N LEU A 149 -5.64 29.39 11.24
CA LEU A 149 -5.36 30.81 10.98
C LEU A 149 -6.61 31.68 11.04
N LEU A 150 -7.60 31.33 11.85
CA LEU A 150 -8.83 32.09 12.10
C LEU A 150 -9.66 32.36 10.82
N GLY A 151 -9.61 31.45 9.87
CA GLY A 151 -10.40 31.54 8.63
C GLY A 151 -9.73 32.31 7.49
N GLU A 152 -8.46 32.67 7.62
CA GLU A 152 -7.71 33.17 6.46
C GLU A 152 -7.59 32.08 5.40
N LYS A 153 -8.26 32.30 4.27
CA LYS A 153 -8.24 31.36 3.13
C LYS A 153 -6.85 31.32 2.48
N VAL A 154 -6.40 30.12 2.16
CA VAL A 154 -5.28 29.93 1.23
C VAL A 154 -5.84 30.08 -0.19
N ASN A 155 -5.63 31.23 -0.82
CA ASN A 155 -6.23 31.54 -2.11
C ASN A 155 -5.56 30.82 -3.29
N ASP A 156 -4.24 30.62 -3.21
CA ASP A 156 -3.46 30.05 -4.30
C ASP A 156 -2.63 28.86 -3.80
N VAL A 157 -2.85 27.69 -4.39
CA VAL A 157 -2.11 26.48 -4.09
C VAL A 157 -1.38 25.97 -5.34
N ILE A 158 -0.07 25.90 -5.27
CA ILE A 158 0.76 25.33 -6.34
C ILE A 158 1.00 23.85 -6.06
N VAL A 159 0.64 22.98 -6.99
CA VAL A 159 0.90 21.55 -6.94
C VAL A 159 2.02 21.19 -7.89
N THR A 160 3.20 20.86 -7.36
CA THR A 160 4.31 20.34 -8.15
C THR A 160 4.10 18.85 -8.47
N GLY A 161 4.61 18.38 -9.62
CA GLY A 161 4.40 17.00 -10.04
C GLY A 161 2.92 16.65 -10.28
N ALA A 162 2.13 17.62 -10.77
CA ALA A 162 0.67 17.51 -10.94
C ALA A 162 0.20 16.38 -11.89
N SER A 163 1.08 15.86 -12.75
CA SER A 163 0.79 14.71 -13.62
C SER A 163 1.05 13.35 -12.95
N GLY A 164 1.69 13.32 -11.77
CA GLY A 164 1.94 12.08 -11.02
C GLY A 164 0.73 11.63 -10.21
N GLY A 165 0.80 10.41 -9.65
CA GLY A 165 -0.29 9.81 -8.88
C GLY A 165 -0.76 10.69 -7.71
N VAL A 166 0.16 11.21 -6.89
CA VAL A 166 -0.18 12.11 -5.78
C VAL A 166 -0.68 13.46 -6.30
N GLY A 167 0.08 14.09 -7.22
CA GLY A 167 -0.22 15.44 -7.68
C GLY A 167 -1.56 15.55 -8.39
N SER A 168 -1.89 14.61 -9.28
CA SER A 168 -3.16 14.62 -10.01
C SER A 168 -4.37 14.49 -9.09
N ILE A 169 -4.28 13.62 -8.08
CA ILE A 169 -5.35 13.46 -7.08
C ILE A 169 -5.43 14.70 -6.19
N SER A 170 -4.28 15.29 -5.79
CA SER A 170 -4.25 16.54 -5.00
C SER A 170 -4.96 17.68 -5.74
N VAL A 171 -4.69 17.87 -7.04
CA VAL A 171 -5.37 18.88 -7.86
C VAL A 171 -6.89 18.68 -7.86
N MET A 172 -7.34 17.41 -8.03
CA MET A 172 -8.78 17.11 -8.01
C MET A 172 -9.43 17.41 -6.65
N ILE A 173 -8.76 17.09 -5.55
CA ILE A 173 -9.27 17.33 -4.19
C ILE A 173 -9.32 18.83 -3.91
N LEU A 174 -8.22 19.55 -4.18
CA LEU A 174 -8.15 21.00 -3.97
C LEU A 174 -9.18 21.76 -4.80
N ALA A 175 -9.36 21.41 -6.07
CA ALA A 175 -10.41 21.98 -6.92
C ALA A 175 -11.83 21.74 -6.37
N LYS A 176 -12.03 20.68 -5.58
CA LYS A 176 -13.31 20.41 -4.94
C LYS A 176 -13.51 21.19 -3.63
N PHE A 177 -12.44 21.59 -3.00
CA PHE A 177 -12.49 22.43 -1.80
C PHE A 177 -12.77 23.91 -2.12
N GLY A 178 -12.59 24.34 -3.38
CA GLY A 178 -12.75 25.72 -3.86
C GLY A 178 -11.46 26.47 -3.77
#